data_fa99d54a758dbbcb9e352b9ba41f9399
#
_entry.id   fa99d54a758dbbcb9e352b9ba41f9399
#
_cell.length_a   1.000
_cell.length_b   1.000
_cell.length_c   1.000
_cell.angle_alpha   90.00
_cell.angle_beta   90.00
_cell.angle_gamma   90.00
#
_symmetry.space_group_name_H-M   'P 1'
#
loop_
_entity.id
_entity.type
_entity.pdbx_description
1 polymer ?
#
loop_
_entity_poly.entity_id
_entity_poly.type
_entity_poly.pdbx_seq_one_letter_code
_entity_poly.pdbx_strand_id
1 'polypeptide(L)'
;MATATATDPALDVLRRVFGYDAFRGEQAAVIDTVVNGGDALVLMPTGGGKSLCYQIPALVRPGTGVVVSPLIALMQDQVDALAALGVRAAFLNSTLSSEDRRAVERALVAGELDLLYVAPEGLRSRATLDLLDRTPIALFAIDEAHCVSQWGHDFRPDYLELSVLHQRWPSVPRIALTATATAATRAEIALRLDLEGARHFVSSFDRPNITYRIVPKDRPEKQLLDLLRTEHAGEAGIVYCLSRASVERTAATLVENGIQALPYHAGLPASVRAANQSRFLREDGVVMVATIAFGMGIDKPDVRFVAHLDLPKSVEGYYQETGRAGRDGLPSTAWLAYGLADVVQQRKLIETSDGDAAHRRNLGRHLDAMLALCETVECRRAQLLAYFGQEHPGACGSCDTCLAPPEAWDGTVAAQKVLSTVFRLDRERGQRFGVGQVVDILLGRDTEKVRRFRHQELSVFGVGDDLSENEWRAVVRQLLAQGLLTVEGAHGTLVLTAASGEVLARRREVRMRHEPARPVRAAKGRKASAAAELAEADVPLFEALRAWRAGEAKTQGVPAYIVFGDATLRGIATARPGSLERLALVSGCLVFTSDAADELQCVERGGRRR
;
A
#
# COMPACT_ATOMS: atom_id res chain seq x y z
N MET A 1 -43.41 -29.57 13.57
CA MET A 1 -42.91 -29.16 12.26
C MET A 1 -41.78 -28.19 12.50
N ALA A 2 -40.55 -28.64 12.38
CA ALA A 2 -39.39 -27.76 12.50
C ALA A 2 -39.32 -26.90 11.23
N THR A 3 -39.45 -25.59 11.41
CA THR A 3 -39.17 -24.61 10.35
C THR A 3 -37.74 -24.80 9.91
N ALA A 4 -37.54 -25.34 8.71
CA ALA A 4 -36.25 -25.32 8.06
C ALA A 4 -35.80 -23.86 7.98
N THR A 5 -34.79 -23.49 8.76
CA THR A 5 -34.09 -22.21 8.63
C THR A 5 -33.56 -22.16 7.20
N ALA A 6 -34.11 -21.28 6.36
CA ALA A 6 -33.59 -21.04 5.02
C ALA A 6 -32.11 -20.66 5.17
N THR A 7 -31.23 -21.52 4.67
CA THR A 7 -29.79 -21.27 4.70
C THR A 7 -29.51 -20.04 3.84
N ASP A 8 -28.83 -19.04 4.36
CA ASP A 8 -28.40 -17.87 3.61
C ASP A 8 -27.50 -18.35 2.43
N PRO A 9 -27.91 -18.17 1.15
CA PRO A 9 -27.17 -18.66 0.01
C PRO A 9 -25.74 -18.07 -0.07
N ALA A 10 -25.57 -16.85 0.38
CA ALA A 10 -24.27 -16.18 0.36
C ALA A 10 -23.32 -16.79 1.41
N LEU A 11 -23.85 -17.12 2.60
CA LEU A 11 -23.06 -17.80 3.64
C LEU A 11 -22.70 -19.25 3.24
N ASP A 12 -23.58 -19.93 2.52
CA ASP A 12 -23.30 -21.26 1.98
C ASP A 12 -22.15 -21.22 0.96
N VAL A 13 -22.18 -20.26 0.03
CA VAL A 13 -21.08 -20.03 -0.92
C VAL A 13 -19.78 -19.67 -0.19
N LEU A 14 -19.82 -18.81 0.83
CA LEU A 14 -18.64 -18.45 1.62
C LEU A 14 -17.99 -19.69 2.25
N ARG A 15 -18.79 -20.61 2.79
CA ARG A 15 -18.31 -21.83 3.45
C ARG A 15 -17.80 -22.87 2.45
N ARG A 16 -18.57 -23.16 1.42
CA ARG A 16 -18.27 -24.28 0.49
C ARG A 16 -17.19 -23.93 -0.53
N VAL A 17 -17.15 -22.68 -1.01
CA VAL A 17 -16.20 -22.27 -2.04
C VAL A 17 -14.96 -21.65 -1.43
N PHE A 18 -15.13 -20.73 -0.47
CA PHE A 18 -14.03 -19.94 0.07
C PHE A 18 -13.49 -20.44 1.43
N GLY A 19 -14.15 -21.42 2.06
CA GLY A 19 -13.68 -22.05 3.29
C GLY A 19 -13.75 -21.16 4.54
N TYR A 20 -14.55 -20.10 4.55
CA TYR A 20 -14.72 -19.23 5.71
C TYR A 20 -16.05 -19.46 6.41
N ASP A 21 -16.05 -19.52 7.74
CA ASP A 21 -17.26 -19.78 8.54
C ASP A 21 -18.19 -18.59 8.65
N ALA A 22 -17.67 -17.37 8.58
CA ALA A 22 -18.44 -16.13 8.77
C ALA A 22 -17.86 -14.95 7.97
N PHE A 23 -18.73 -14.03 7.60
CA PHE A 23 -18.36 -12.74 7.03
C PHE A 23 -17.63 -11.86 8.04
N ARG A 24 -16.75 -10.98 7.56
CA ARG A 24 -16.00 -10.01 8.38
C ARG A 24 -16.58 -8.60 8.21
N GLY A 25 -16.70 -7.88 9.32
CA GLY A 25 -17.16 -6.49 9.29
C GLY A 25 -18.45 -6.31 8.52
N GLU A 26 -18.46 -5.41 7.53
CA GLU A 26 -19.66 -5.09 6.74
C GLU A 26 -19.86 -5.99 5.50
N GLN A 27 -19.01 -7.01 5.29
CA GLN A 27 -19.12 -7.88 4.10
C GLN A 27 -20.52 -8.46 3.88
N ALA A 28 -21.16 -8.95 4.95
CA ALA A 28 -22.52 -9.49 4.87
C ALA A 28 -23.52 -8.46 4.32
N ALA A 29 -23.49 -7.23 4.83
CA ALA A 29 -24.40 -6.18 4.41
C ALA A 29 -24.13 -5.68 2.98
N VAL A 30 -22.86 -5.65 2.55
CA VAL A 30 -22.48 -5.35 1.16
C VAL A 30 -23.01 -6.43 0.23
N ILE A 31 -22.72 -7.70 0.52
CA ILE A 31 -23.13 -8.85 -0.27
C ILE A 31 -24.66 -8.91 -0.39
N ASP A 32 -25.38 -8.76 0.73
CA ASP A 32 -26.83 -8.74 0.75
C ASP A 32 -27.41 -7.62 -0.15
N THR A 33 -26.83 -6.41 -0.08
CA THR A 33 -27.22 -5.30 -0.94
C THR A 33 -27.13 -5.67 -2.42
N VAL A 34 -26.02 -6.26 -2.86
CA VAL A 34 -25.78 -6.59 -4.27
C VAL A 34 -26.61 -7.82 -4.70
N VAL A 35 -26.73 -8.84 -3.85
CA VAL A 35 -27.56 -10.03 -4.11
C VAL A 35 -29.01 -9.62 -4.36
N ASN A 36 -29.53 -8.65 -3.59
CA ASN A 36 -30.90 -8.13 -3.73
C ASN A 36 -31.04 -7.09 -4.89
N GLY A 37 -30.00 -6.86 -5.68
CA GLY A 37 -30.06 -6.00 -6.89
C GLY A 37 -29.79 -4.52 -6.61
N GLY A 38 -29.30 -4.16 -5.42
CA GLY A 38 -28.90 -2.80 -5.07
C GLY A 38 -27.48 -2.48 -5.46
N ASP A 39 -27.22 -1.19 -5.75
CA ASP A 39 -25.89 -0.66 -6.00
C ASP A 39 -25.13 -0.40 -4.69
N ALA A 40 -23.79 -0.59 -4.71
CA ALA A 40 -22.94 -0.37 -3.55
C ALA A 40 -21.64 0.37 -3.91
N LEU A 41 -21.24 1.32 -3.04
CA LEU A 41 -19.90 1.92 -3.04
C LEU A 41 -19.15 1.46 -1.79
N VAL A 42 -18.07 0.71 -1.96
CA VAL A 42 -17.39 0.00 -0.88
C VAL A 42 -15.96 0.52 -0.71
N LEU A 43 -15.68 1.06 0.46
CA LEU A 43 -14.35 1.43 0.90
C LEU A 43 -13.91 0.47 1.99
N MET A 44 -12.95 -0.37 1.67
CA MET A 44 -12.35 -1.33 2.60
C MET A 44 -10.83 -1.32 2.44
N PRO A 45 -10.06 -1.40 3.53
CA PRO A 45 -8.61 -1.45 3.45
C PRO A 45 -8.12 -2.65 2.64
N THR A 46 -6.89 -2.58 2.16
CA THR A 46 -6.23 -3.73 1.54
C THR A 46 -6.17 -4.88 2.56
N GLY A 47 -6.51 -6.10 2.12
CA GLY A 47 -6.66 -7.26 3.02
C GLY A 47 -8.01 -7.35 3.75
N GLY A 48 -8.93 -6.39 3.55
CA GLY A 48 -10.28 -6.40 4.11
C GLY A 48 -11.27 -7.37 3.44
N GLY A 49 -10.83 -8.12 2.42
CA GLY A 49 -11.67 -9.09 1.71
C GLY A 49 -12.65 -8.45 0.71
N LYS A 50 -12.24 -7.34 0.05
CA LYS A 50 -13.04 -6.66 -0.99
C LYS A 50 -13.49 -7.59 -2.11
N SER A 51 -12.64 -8.51 -2.56
CA SER A 51 -12.97 -9.41 -3.66
C SER A 51 -14.17 -10.30 -3.37
N LEU A 52 -14.33 -10.78 -2.14
CA LEU A 52 -15.50 -11.58 -1.73
C LEU A 52 -16.81 -10.80 -1.86
N CYS A 53 -16.78 -9.46 -1.72
CA CYS A 53 -17.96 -8.61 -1.82
C CYS A 53 -18.60 -8.59 -3.22
N TYR A 54 -17.88 -8.97 -4.27
CA TYR A 54 -18.44 -9.14 -5.62
C TYR A 54 -18.39 -10.59 -6.10
N GLN A 55 -17.42 -11.41 -5.66
CA GLN A 55 -17.30 -12.81 -6.06
C GLN A 55 -18.49 -13.63 -5.55
N ILE A 56 -18.87 -13.46 -4.28
CA ILE A 56 -20.01 -14.20 -3.70
C ILE A 56 -21.35 -13.81 -4.38
N PRO A 57 -21.70 -12.53 -4.53
CA PRO A 57 -22.90 -12.16 -5.27
C PRO A 57 -22.92 -12.68 -6.72
N ALA A 58 -21.77 -12.71 -7.41
CA ALA A 58 -21.66 -13.26 -8.76
C ALA A 58 -21.99 -14.77 -8.81
N LEU A 59 -21.64 -15.51 -7.74
CA LEU A 59 -21.95 -16.95 -7.63
C LEU A 59 -23.38 -17.23 -7.15
N VAL A 60 -24.03 -16.28 -6.50
CA VAL A 60 -25.41 -16.43 -5.98
C VAL A 60 -26.44 -15.98 -7.02
N ARG A 61 -26.15 -14.91 -7.76
CA ARG A 61 -27.08 -14.34 -8.75
C ARG A 61 -27.02 -15.10 -10.09
N PRO A 62 -28.12 -15.18 -10.86
CA PRO A 62 -28.06 -15.77 -12.18
C PRO A 62 -27.27 -14.89 -13.16
N GLY A 63 -26.44 -15.52 -14.00
CA GLY A 63 -25.62 -14.87 -15.01
C GLY A 63 -24.14 -14.79 -14.63
N THR A 64 -23.37 -14.06 -15.41
CA THR A 64 -21.93 -13.87 -15.21
C THR A 64 -21.62 -12.55 -14.50
N GLY A 65 -20.83 -12.57 -13.44
CA GLY A 65 -20.29 -11.34 -12.82
C GLY A 65 -19.19 -10.74 -13.70
N VAL A 66 -19.34 -9.47 -14.11
CA VAL A 66 -18.34 -8.76 -14.92
C VAL A 66 -17.53 -7.84 -14.02
N VAL A 67 -16.23 -8.07 -13.94
CA VAL A 67 -15.30 -7.32 -13.07
C VAL A 67 -14.39 -6.44 -13.92
N VAL A 68 -14.52 -5.13 -13.76
CA VAL A 68 -13.62 -4.16 -14.39
C VAL A 68 -12.42 -3.96 -13.48
N SER A 69 -11.22 -4.30 -13.97
CA SER A 69 -9.98 -4.18 -13.22
C SER A 69 -8.91 -3.46 -14.05
N PRO A 70 -8.11 -2.55 -13.46
CA PRO A 70 -7.16 -1.75 -14.21
C PRO A 70 -5.85 -2.46 -14.53
N LEU A 71 -5.67 -3.70 -14.08
CA LEU A 71 -4.38 -4.39 -14.10
C LEU A 71 -4.47 -5.82 -14.61
N ILE A 72 -3.79 -6.06 -15.71
CA ILE A 72 -3.71 -7.36 -16.37
C ILE A 72 -3.15 -8.45 -15.44
N ALA A 73 -2.07 -8.15 -14.69
CA ALA A 73 -1.47 -9.11 -13.77
C ALA A 73 -2.43 -9.50 -12.62
N LEU A 74 -3.18 -8.54 -12.09
CA LEU A 74 -4.18 -8.81 -11.05
C LEU A 74 -5.31 -9.69 -11.57
N MET A 75 -5.77 -9.46 -12.82
CA MET A 75 -6.80 -10.32 -13.43
C MET A 75 -6.36 -11.77 -13.50
N GLN A 76 -5.12 -12.04 -13.94
CA GLN A 76 -4.56 -13.38 -14.00
C GLN A 76 -4.52 -14.04 -12.61
N ASP A 77 -3.93 -13.34 -11.62
CA ASP A 77 -3.83 -13.86 -10.25
C ASP A 77 -5.21 -14.17 -9.64
N GLN A 78 -6.22 -13.31 -9.89
CA GLN A 78 -7.59 -13.55 -9.42
C GLN A 78 -8.26 -14.74 -10.13
N VAL A 79 -8.09 -14.87 -11.45
CA VAL A 79 -8.64 -15.98 -12.22
C VAL A 79 -8.00 -17.29 -11.80
N ASP A 80 -6.68 -17.34 -11.62
CA ASP A 80 -5.95 -18.53 -11.18
C ASP A 80 -6.39 -18.98 -9.77
N ALA A 81 -6.56 -18.01 -8.85
CA ALA A 81 -7.05 -18.28 -7.50
C ALA A 81 -8.49 -18.82 -7.51
N LEU A 82 -9.37 -18.26 -8.32
CA LEU A 82 -10.76 -18.72 -8.47
C LEU A 82 -10.84 -20.10 -9.11
N ALA A 83 -10.02 -20.35 -10.14
CA ALA A 83 -9.94 -21.66 -10.79
C ALA A 83 -9.49 -22.76 -9.81
N ALA A 84 -8.55 -22.46 -8.92
CA ALA A 84 -8.12 -23.38 -7.85
C ALA A 84 -9.26 -23.72 -6.86
N LEU A 85 -10.26 -22.85 -6.73
CA LEU A 85 -11.47 -23.05 -5.92
C LEU A 85 -12.64 -23.68 -6.72
N GLY A 86 -12.42 -24.06 -7.98
CA GLY A 86 -13.43 -24.63 -8.85
C GLY A 86 -14.43 -23.63 -9.44
N VAL A 87 -14.15 -22.32 -9.33
CA VAL A 87 -14.97 -21.24 -9.92
C VAL A 87 -14.55 -21.00 -11.37
N ARG A 88 -15.51 -20.94 -12.28
CA ARG A 88 -15.28 -20.77 -13.73
C ARG A 88 -15.05 -19.28 -14.03
N ALA A 89 -13.81 -18.83 -13.92
CA ALA A 89 -13.42 -17.46 -14.17
C ALA A 89 -12.51 -17.35 -15.40
N ALA A 90 -12.65 -16.25 -16.14
CA ALA A 90 -11.78 -15.91 -17.28
C ALA A 90 -11.51 -14.41 -17.32
N PHE A 91 -10.58 -13.97 -18.18
CA PHE A 91 -10.33 -12.55 -18.42
C PHE A 91 -10.30 -12.22 -19.91
N LEU A 92 -10.64 -10.97 -20.26
CA LEU A 92 -10.50 -10.39 -21.58
C LEU A 92 -9.61 -9.15 -21.48
N ASN A 93 -8.39 -9.26 -21.99
CA ASN A 93 -7.43 -8.16 -22.04
C ASN A 93 -6.54 -8.25 -23.31
N SER A 94 -5.58 -7.33 -23.45
CA SER A 94 -4.72 -7.22 -24.63
C SER A 94 -3.64 -8.29 -24.74
N THR A 95 -3.45 -9.15 -23.74
CA THR A 95 -2.41 -10.20 -23.76
C THR A 95 -2.87 -11.51 -24.35
N LEU A 96 -4.18 -11.71 -24.49
CA LEU A 96 -4.74 -12.94 -25.05
C LEU A 96 -4.44 -13.08 -26.54
N SER A 97 -4.14 -14.30 -26.97
CA SER A 97 -4.12 -14.65 -28.38
C SER A 97 -5.54 -14.53 -28.98
N SER A 98 -5.63 -14.38 -30.30
CA SER A 98 -6.95 -14.36 -30.98
C SER A 98 -7.76 -15.65 -30.80
N GLU A 99 -7.08 -16.77 -30.57
CA GLU A 99 -7.73 -18.07 -30.32
C GLU A 99 -8.28 -18.14 -28.90
N ASP A 100 -7.46 -17.80 -27.89
CA ASP A 100 -7.89 -17.78 -26.49
C ASP A 100 -9.02 -16.79 -26.28
N ARG A 101 -8.93 -15.60 -26.90
CA ARG A 101 -10.00 -14.60 -26.85
C ARG A 101 -11.32 -15.17 -27.36
N ARG A 102 -11.32 -15.84 -28.52
CA ARG A 102 -12.53 -16.46 -29.08
C ARG A 102 -13.05 -17.59 -28.20
N ALA A 103 -12.17 -18.33 -27.52
CA ALA A 103 -12.57 -19.36 -26.57
C ALA A 103 -13.35 -18.77 -25.39
N VAL A 104 -12.80 -17.69 -24.78
CA VAL A 104 -13.46 -16.97 -23.67
C VAL A 104 -14.80 -16.37 -24.13
N GLU A 105 -14.86 -15.74 -25.31
CA GLU A 105 -16.08 -15.15 -25.86
C GLU A 105 -17.19 -16.21 -26.08
N ARG A 106 -16.82 -17.40 -26.55
CA ARG A 106 -17.78 -18.52 -26.69
C ARG A 106 -18.28 -19.03 -25.35
N ALA A 107 -17.37 -19.26 -24.39
CA ALA A 107 -17.73 -19.72 -23.05
C ALA A 107 -18.67 -18.73 -22.34
N LEU A 108 -18.41 -17.41 -22.51
CA LEU A 108 -19.25 -16.35 -21.96
C LEU A 108 -20.69 -16.42 -22.52
N VAL A 109 -20.83 -16.47 -23.85
CA VAL A 109 -22.16 -16.55 -24.52
C VAL A 109 -22.89 -17.85 -24.20
N ALA A 110 -22.16 -18.95 -24.00
CA ALA A 110 -22.71 -20.24 -23.58
C ALA A 110 -23.16 -20.29 -22.11
N GLY A 111 -22.84 -19.25 -21.30
CA GLY A 111 -23.16 -19.23 -19.87
C GLY A 111 -22.26 -20.15 -19.04
N GLU A 112 -21.09 -20.49 -19.54
CA GLU A 112 -20.11 -21.36 -18.89
C GLU A 112 -19.19 -20.63 -17.92
N LEU A 113 -19.28 -19.29 -17.80
CA LEU A 113 -18.47 -18.47 -16.90
C LEU A 113 -19.29 -17.92 -15.73
N ASP A 114 -18.75 -18.06 -14.53
CA ASP A 114 -19.26 -17.42 -13.32
C ASP A 114 -18.76 -15.98 -13.18
N LEU A 115 -17.49 -15.73 -13.56
CA LEU A 115 -16.88 -14.39 -13.54
C LEU A 115 -16.07 -14.13 -14.80
N LEU A 116 -16.16 -12.89 -15.29
CA LEU A 116 -15.35 -12.36 -16.38
C LEU A 116 -14.65 -11.08 -15.95
N TYR A 117 -13.31 -11.09 -15.96
CA TYR A 117 -12.51 -9.90 -15.72
C TYR A 117 -12.23 -9.18 -17.04
N VAL A 118 -12.44 -7.86 -17.07
CA VAL A 118 -12.28 -7.03 -18.28
C VAL A 118 -11.43 -5.81 -17.95
N ALA A 119 -10.48 -5.49 -18.82
CA ALA A 119 -9.75 -4.22 -18.72
C ALA A 119 -10.68 -3.05 -19.11
N PRO A 120 -10.57 -1.87 -18.46
CA PRO A 120 -11.44 -0.73 -18.72
C PRO A 120 -11.40 -0.29 -20.19
N GLU A 121 -10.23 -0.28 -20.83
CA GLU A 121 -10.08 0.00 -22.26
C GLU A 121 -10.84 -1.00 -23.16
N GLY A 122 -11.05 -2.22 -22.70
CA GLY A 122 -11.83 -3.24 -23.40
C GLY A 122 -13.30 -2.86 -23.54
N LEU A 123 -13.86 -2.13 -22.57
CA LEU A 123 -15.25 -1.67 -22.57
C LEU A 123 -15.52 -0.48 -23.50
N ARG A 124 -14.48 0.12 -24.08
CA ARG A 124 -14.60 1.11 -25.17
C ARG A 124 -14.90 0.43 -26.51
N SER A 125 -14.60 -0.87 -26.62
CA SER A 125 -14.84 -1.63 -27.84
C SER A 125 -16.33 -1.96 -27.99
N ARG A 126 -16.92 -1.51 -29.10
CA ARG A 126 -18.30 -1.86 -29.45
C ARG A 126 -18.51 -3.38 -29.49
N ALA A 127 -17.53 -4.12 -29.99
CA ALA A 127 -17.60 -5.58 -30.05
C ALA A 127 -17.70 -6.22 -28.65
N THR A 128 -16.98 -5.67 -27.66
CA THR A 128 -17.08 -6.17 -26.26
C THR A 128 -18.44 -5.80 -25.65
N LEU A 129 -18.95 -4.59 -25.89
CA LEU A 129 -20.26 -4.17 -25.41
C LEU A 129 -21.38 -5.03 -26.04
N ASP A 130 -21.32 -5.28 -27.35
CA ASP A 130 -22.30 -6.13 -28.07
C ASP A 130 -22.19 -7.62 -27.65
N LEU A 131 -21.03 -8.06 -27.20
CA LEU A 131 -20.84 -9.38 -26.59
C LEU A 131 -21.56 -9.47 -25.22
N LEU A 132 -21.40 -8.45 -24.37
CA LEU A 132 -22.06 -8.37 -23.06
C LEU A 132 -23.59 -8.26 -23.18
N ASP A 133 -24.14 -7.60 -24.22
CA ASP A 133 -25.59 -7.53 -24.46
C ASP A 133 -26.23 -8.89 -24.69
N ARG A 134 -25.46 -9.84 -25.18
CA ARG A 134 -25.93 -11.21 -25.46
C ARG A 134 -25.74 -12.16 -24.28
N THR A 135 -25.23 -11.67 -23.17
CA THR A 135 -24.87 -12.46 -21.99
C THR A 135 -25.74 -12.04 -20.82
N PRO A 136 -26.37 -12.96 -20.09
CA PRO A 136 -27.00 -12.66 -18.81
C PRO A 136 -25.93 -12.19 -17.82
N ILE A 137 -26.05 -10.96 -17.32
CA ILE A 137 -25.08 -10.35 -16.40
C ILE A 137 -25.65 -10.37 -14.99
N ALA A 138 -24.92 -10.97 -14.06
CA ALA A 138 -25.28 -11.03 -12.64
C ALA A 138 -25.05 -9.69 -11.93
N LEU A 139 -23.90 -9.06 -12.17
CA LEU A 139 -23.49 -7.76 -11.61
C LEU A 139 -22.33 -7.16 -12.41
N PHE A 140 -22.08 -5.87 -12.23
CA PHE A 140 -20.83 -5.22 -12.59
C PHE A 140 -20.05 -4.86 -11.32
N ALA A 141 -18.81 -5.31 -11.21
CA ALA A 141 -17.86 -4.88 -10.18
C ALA A 141 -16.82 -3.96 -10.79
N ILE A 142 -16.65 -2.76 -10.21
CA ILE A 142 -15.64 -1.77 -10.64
C ILE A 142 -14.57 -1.76 -9.54
N ASP A 143 -13.49 -2.51 -9.77
CA ASP A 143 -12.38 -2.57 -8.84
C ASP A 143 -11.45 -1.36 -9.01
N GLU A 144 -10.76 -0.99 -7.94
CA GLU A 144 -9.92 0.22 -7.85
C GLU A 144 -10.65 1.48 -8.36
N ALA A 145 -11.90 1.65 -7.95
CA ALA A 145 -12.79 2.71 -8.43
C ALA A 145 -12.23 4.14 -8.22
N HIS A 146 -11.22 4.32 -7.34
CA HIS A 146 -10.51 5.60 -7.20
C HIS A 146 -9.83 6.06 -8.50
N CYS A 147 -9.58 5.15 -9.45
CA CYS A 147 -9.02 5.48 -10.76
C CYS A 147 -9.92 6.39 -11.60
N VAL A 148 -11.21 6.50 -11.29
CA VAL A 148 -12.13 7.43 -11.97
C VAL A 148 -11.91 8.88 -11.56
N SER A 149 -11.32 9.12 -10.39
CA SER A 149 -11.20 10.45 -9.80
C SER A 149 -9.94 11.17 -10.30
N GLN A 150 -10.14 12.37 -10.85
CA GLN A 150 -9.03 13.28 -11.20
C GLN A 150 -8.31 13.81 -9.95
N TRP A 151 -8.92 13.73 -8.78
CA TRP A 151 -8.34 14.06 -7.49
C TRP A 151 -7.63 12.87 -6.85
N GLY A 152 -7.78 11.67 -7.41
CA GLY A 152 -7.11 10.45 -6.96
C GLY A 152 -5.63 10.42 -7.31
N HIS A 153 -4.90 9.56 -6.65
CA HIS A 153 -3.45 9.40 -6.84
C HIS A 153 -3.07 8.54 -8.08
N ASP A 154 -4.03 7.83 -8.68
CA ASP A 154 -3.86 6.97 -9.88
C ASP A 154 -5.04 7.16 -10.84
N PHE A 155 -5.19 8.37 -11.36
CA PHE A 155 -6.24 8.70 -12.32
C PHE A 155 -6.02 7.98 -13.65
N ARG A 156 -7.10 7.34 -14.18
CA ARG A 156 -7.10 6.65 -15.47
C ARG A 156 -8.28 7.13 -16.31
N PRO A 157 -8.02 7.79 -17.45
CA PRO A 157 -9.08 8.33 -18.32
C PRO A 157 -10.11 7.29 -18.75
N ASP A 158 -9.70 6.04 -18.96
CA ASP A 158 -10.60 4.95 -19.38
C ASP A 158 -11.71 4.65 -18.37
N TYR A 159 -11.52 4.98 -17.08
CA TYR A 159 -12.54 4.82 -16.04
C TYR A 159 -13.68 5.84 -16.16
N LEU A 160 -13.47 6.98 -16.82
CA LEU A 160 -14.51 7.99 -17.01
C LEU A 160 -15.65 7.49 -17.90
N GLU A 161 -15.37 6.51 -18.77
CA GLU A 161 -16.35 5.94 -19.69
C GLU A 161 -17.19 4.82 -19.07
N LEU A 162 -16.92 4.41 -17.83
CA LEU A 162 -17.63 3.31 -17.15
C LEU A 162 -19.08 3.65 -16.78
N SER A 163 -19.51 4.91 -16.86
CA SER A 163 -20.93 5.30 -16.77
C SER A 163 -21.80 4.59 -17.82
N VAL A 164 -21.21 4.16 -18.95
CA VAL A 164 -21.89 3.34 -19.98
C VAL A 164 -22.53 2.08 -19.40
N LEU A 165 -21.99 1.52 -18.33
CA LEU A 165 -22.51 0.33 -17.69
C LEU A 165 -23.92 0.56 -17.12
N HIS A 166 -24.16 1.73 -16.50
CA HIS A 166 -25.49 2.09 -16.03
C HIS A 166 -26.45 2.43 -17.17
N GLN A 167 -25.99 3.14 -18.16
CA GLN A 167 -26.81 3.57 -19.29
C GLN A 167 -27.31 2.37 -20.11
N ARG A 168 -26.48 1.33 -20.27
CA ARG A 168 -26.79 0.18 -21.12
C ARG A 168 -27.49 -0.96 -20.37
N TRP A 169 -27.16 -1.15 -19.09
CA TRP A 169 -27.73 -2.19 -18.22
C TRP A 169 -28.26 -1.62 -16.90
N PRO A 170 -29.30 -0.76 -16.93
CA PRO A 170 -29.76 -0.04 -15.73
C PRO A 170 -30.35 -0.93 -14.64
N SER A 171 -30.74 -2.17 -14.96
CA SER A 171 -31.28 -3.14 -13.99
C SER A 171 -30.22 -4.08 -13.37
N VAL A 172 -28.98 -4.02 -13.85
CA VAL A 172 -27.89 -4.84 -13.34
C VAL A 172 -27.22 -4.11 -12.19
N PRO A 173 -27.10 -4.70 -10.98
CA PRO A 173 -26.48 -4.04 -9.85
C PRO A 173 -24.99 -3.81 -10.07
N ARG A 174 -24.50 -2.70 -9.54
CA ARG A 174 -23.11 -2.30 -9.64
C ARG A 174 -22.50 -2.18 -8.27
N ILE A 175 -21.27 -2.65 -8.13
CA ILE A 175 -20.47 -2.48 -6.94
C ILE A 175 -19.14 -1.82 -7.31
N ALA A 176 -18.87 -0.64 -6.77
CA ALA A 176 -17.59 0.04 -6.91
C ALA A 176 -16.76 -0.16 -5.64
N LEU A 177 -15.50 -0.61 -5.80
CA LEU A 177 -14.64 -0.95 -4.67
C LEU A 177 -13.32 -0.19 -4.75
N THR A 178 -12.85 0.27 -3.60
CA THR A 178 -11.51 0.86 -3.48
C THR A 178 -10.94 0.68 -2.07
N ALA A 179 -9.61 0.70 -1.97
CA ALA A 179 -8.92 0.69 -0.67
C ALA A 179 -8.64 2.11 -0.15
N THR A 180 -8.63 3.11 -1.02
CA THR A 180 -8.14 4.46 -0.73
C THR A 180 -9.04 5.50 -1.38
N ALA A 181 -9.82 6.22 -0.59
CA ALA A 181 -10.57 7.37 -1.09
C ALA A 181 -10.87 8.34 0.06
N THR A 182 -10.49 9.61 -0.12
CA THR A 182 -10.94 10.71 0.73
C THR A 182 -12.44 10.99 0.53
N ALA A 183 -13.05 11.81 1.38
CA ALA A 183 -14.45 12.19 1.20
C ALA A 183 -14.72 12.83 -0.19
N ALA A 184 -13.79 13.67 -0.67
CA ALA A 184 -13.89 14.30 -1.99
C ALA A 184 -13.79 13.26 -3.12
N THR A 185 -12.84 12.33 -3.02
CA THR A 185 -12.68 11.23 -3.99
C THR A 185 -13.92 10.33 -4.02
N ARG A 186 -14.53 10.03 -2.87
CA ARG A 186 -15.78 9.25 -2.79
C ARG A 186 -16.95 9.93 -3.51
N ALA A 187 -17.12 11.23 -3.27
CA ALA A 187 -18.17 12.00 -3.93
C ALA A 187 -17.98 12.00 -5.46
N GLU A 188 -16.74 12.14 -5.94
CA GLU A 188 -16.46 12.08 -7.38
C GLU A 188 -16.68 10.67 -7.96
N ILE A 189 -16.29 9.60 -7.26
CA ILE A 189 -16.57 8.22 -7.67
C ILE A 189 -18.10 8.02 -7.83
N ALA A 190 -18.89 8.43 -6.81
CA ALA A 190 -20.33 8.30 -6.87
C ALA A 190 -20.94 9.05 -8.06
N LEU A 191 -20.51 10.30 -8.28
CA LEU A 191 -20.97 11.14 -9.39
C LEU A 191 -20.58 10.55 -10.77
N ARG A 192 -19.30 10.18 -10.94
CA ARG A 192 -18.78 9.74 -12.25
C ARG A 192 -19.28 8.36 -12.67
N LEU A 193 -19.61 7.51 -11.71
CA LEU A 193 -20.12 6.17 -11.97
C LEU A 193 -21.64 6.06 -11.83
N ASP A 194 -22.37 7.18 -11.71
CA ASP A 194 -23.83 7.22 -11.48
C ASP A 194 -24.25 6.34 -10.27
N LEU A 195 -23.48 6.43 -9.17
CA LEU A 195 -23.69 5.68 -7.92
C LEU A 195 -24.14 6.59 -6.76
N GLU A 196 -24.71 7.77 -7.05
CA GLU A 196 -25.19 8.71 -6.02
C GLU A 196 -26.31 8.11 -5.17
N GLY A 197 -27.15 7.23 -5.73
CA GLY A 197 -28.18 6.47 -5.05
C GLY A 197 -27.71 5.15 -4.41
N ALA A 198 -26.44 4.78 -4.57
CA ALA A 198 -25.89 3.54 -4.04
C ALA A 198 -25.76 3.58 -2.51
N ARG A 199 -25.80 2.41 -1.89
CA ARG A 199 -25.46 2.29 -0.47
C ARG A 199 -23.95 2.38 -0.28
N HIS A 200 -23.51 3.29 0.62
CA HIS A 200 -22.09 3.50 0.90
C HIS A 200 -21.66 2.71 2.13
N PHE A 201 -20.59 1.92 1.98
CA PHE A 201 -19.97 1.14 3.05
C PHE A 201 -18.53 1.61 3.23
N VAL A 202 -18.22 2.12 4.42
CA VAL A 202 -16.90 2.67 4.74
C VAL A 202 -16.35 1.94 5.95
N SER A 203 -15.55 0.92 5.71
CA SER A 203 -14.83 0.22 6.76
C SER A 203 -13.69 1.06 7.32
N SER A 204 -13.24 0.74 8.53
CA SER A 204 -12.10 1.41 9.13
C SER A 204 -10.83 1.23 8.28
N PHE A 205 -10.10 2.33 8.09
CA PHE A 205 -8.76 2.33 7.49
C PHE A 205 -7.68 1.92 8.50
N ASP A 206 -8.03 1.67 9.76
CA ASP A 206 -7.05 1.28 10.75
C ASP A 206 -6.50 -0.12 10.51
N ARG A 207 -5.18 -0.22 10.61
CA ARG A 207 -4.40 -1.45 10.52
C ARG A 207 -3.57 -1.59 11.79
N PRO A 208 -4.18 -2.04 12.90
CA PRO A 208 -3.53 -2.05 14.21
C PRO A 208 -2.28 -2.93 14.29
N ASN A 209 -2.17 -3.90 13.40
CA ASN A 209 -1.02 -4.80 13.29
C ASN A 209 0.18 -4.20 12.54
N ILE A 210 0.06 -3.02 11.91
CA ILE A 210 1.17 -2.35 11.21
C ILE A 210 1.78 -1.28 12.11
N THR A 211 3.06 -1.40 12.41
CA THR A 211 3.86 -0.38 13.11
C THR A 211 4.45 0.61 12.10
N TYR A 212 4.06 1.88 12.18
CA TYR A 212 4.59 2.93 11.30
C TYR A 212 5.85 3.55 11.90
N ARG A 213 6.91 3.63 11.09
CA ARG A 213 8.22 4.15 11.50
C ARG A 213 8.82 5.01 10.40
N ILE A 214 9.08 6.27 10.68
CA ILE A 214 9.67 7.24 9.74
C ILE A 214 10.97 7.78 10.32
N VAL A 215 12.07 7.58 9.60
CA VAL A 215 13.41 7.94 10.06
C VAL A 215 14.10 8.93 9.10
N PRO A 216 14.98 9.80 9.60
CA PRO A 216 15.84 10.61 8.74
C PRO A 216 16.73 9.73 7.85
N LYS A 217 16.84 10.08 6.58
CA LYS A 217 17.65 9.35 5.59
C LYS A 217 19.13 9.67 5.78
N ASP A 218 19.87 8.69 6.27
CA ASP A 218 21.33 8.69 6.37
C ASP A 218 21.85 7.30 6.00
N ARG A 219 22.52 7.17 4.86
CA ARG A 219 22.97 5.87 4.31
C ARG A 219 21.86 4.82 4.28
N PRO A 220 20.81 5.03 3.45
CA PRO A 220 19.55 4.28 3.53
C PRO A 220 19.72 2.77 3.34
N GLU A 221 20.69 2.32 2.51
CA GLU A 221 20.97 0.89 2.34
C GLU A 221 21.49 0.26 3.64
N LYS A 222 22.33 0.98 4.40
CA LYS A 222 22.80 0.49 5.72
C LYS A 222 21.68 0.47 6.74
N GLN A 223 20.84 1.52 6.78
CA GLN A 223 19.67 1.57 7.67
C GLN A 223 18.70 0.42 7.36
N LEU A 224 18.49 0.10 6.07
CA LEU A 224 17.69 -1.05 5.66
C LEU A 224 18.31 -2.38 6.10
N LEU A 225 19.61 -2.58 5.86
CA LEU A 225 20.32 -3.79 6.31
C LEU A 225 20.24 -3.99 7.84
N ASP A 226 20.38 -2.91 8.60
CA ASP A 226 20.24 -2.96 10.06
C ASP A 226 18.82 -3.37 10.47
N LEU A 227 17.78 -2.82 9.82
CA LEU A 227 16.39 -3.21 10.04
C LEU A 227 16.16 -4.70 9.75
N LEU A 228 16.61 -5.17 8.58
CA LEU A 228 16.39 -6.55 8.15
C LEU A 228 17.11 -7.55 9.07
N ARG A 229 18.36 -7.27 9.45
CA ARG A 229 19.15 -8.15 10.30
C ARG A 229 18.67 -8.22 11.75
N THR A 230 18.14 -7.10 12.26
CA THR A 230 17.78 -7.01 13.69
C THR A 230 16.32 -7.36 13.96
N GLU A 231 15.43 -7.15 13.01
CA GLU A 231 13.99 -7.26 13.24
C GLU A 231 13.29 -8.21 12.26
N HIS A 232 13.79 -8.36 11.03
CA HIS A 232 13.12 -9.10 9.95
C HIS A 232 14.01 -10.16 9.30
N ALA A 233 14.92 -10.79 10.06
CA ALA A 233 15.82 -11.80 9.52
C ALA A 233 15.04 -13.02 8.99
N GLY A 234 15.21 -13.33 7.69
CA GLY A 234 14.53 -14.47 7.04
C GLY A 234 13.03 -14.25 6.78
N GLU A 235 12.52 -13.04 6.89
CA GLU A 235 11.13 -12.72 6.64
C GLU A 235 10.91 -12.11 5.25
N ALA A 236 9.72 -12.37 4.68
CA ALA A 236 9.33 -11.79 3.40
C ALA A 236 8.96 -10.31 3.56
N GLY A 237 9.39 -9.48 2.61
CA GLY A 237 9.11 -8.05 2.63
C GLY A 237 9.22 -7.38 1.27
N ILE A 238 8.81 -6.12 1.22
CA ILE A 238 8.87 -5.29 0.02
C ILE A 238 9.68 -4.03 0.32
N VAL A 239 10.61 -3.69 -0.57
CA VAL A 239 11.41 -2.46 -0.51
C VAL A 239 11.09 -1.59 -1.72
N TYR A 240 10.53 -0.41 -1.51
CA TYR A 240 10.23 0.54 -2.57
C TYR A 240 11.35 1.53 -2.79
N CYS A 241 11.74 1.69 -4.06
CA CYS A 241 12.71 2.67 -4.54
C CYS A 241 12.10 3.50 -5.68
N LEU A 242 12.52 4.75 -5.80
CA LEU A 242 12.01 5.68 -6.81
C LEU A 242 12.49 5.33 -8.23
N SER A 243 13.71 4.87 -8.41
CA SER A 243 14.32 4.63 -9.73
C SER A 243 14.67 3.16 -9.97
N ARG A 244 14.69 2.76 -11.27
CA ARG A 244 15.11 1.42 -11.70
C ARG A 244 16.54 1.11 -11.24
N ALA A 245 17.46 2.06 -11.41
CA ALA A 245 18.85 1.91 -10.98
C ALA A 245 19.00 1.72 -9.46
N SER A 246 18.17 2.40 -8.66
CA SER A 246 18.13 2.19 -7.20
C SER A 246 17.62 0.80 -6.84
N VAL A 247 16.60 0.30 -7.56
CA VAL A 247 16.08 -1.07 -7.36
C VAL A 247 17.16 -2.11 -7.58
N GLU A 248 17.86 -2.04 -8.73
CA GLU A 248 18.90 -3.01 -9.07
C GLU A 248 20.08 -2.96 -8.09
N ARG A 249 20.56 -1.76 -7.75
CA ARG A 249 21.64 -1.56 -6.77
C ARG A 249 21.26 -2.08 -5.39
N THR A 250 20.06 -1.73 -4.89
CA THR A 250 19.61 -2.17 -3.56
C THR A 250 19.42 -3.69 -3.52
N ALA A 251 18.83 -4.30 -4.55
CA ALA A 251 18.71 -5.75 -4.64
C ALA A 251 20.07 -6.45 -4.62
N ALA A 252 21.05 -5.96 -5.41
CA ALA A 252 22.40 -6.49 -5.42
C ALA A 252 23.07 -6.36 -4.02
N THR A 253 22.96 -5.19 -3.38
CA THR A 253 23.50 -4.98 -2.02
C THR A 253 22.90 -5.94 -1.00
N LEU A 254 21.58 -6.21 -1.06
CA LEU A 254 20.94 -7.17 -0.17
C LEU A 254 21.45 -8.60 -0.41
N VAL A 255 21.59 -9.02 -1.68
CA VAL A 255 22.12 -10.34 -2.05
C VAL A 255 23.56 -10.52 -1.59
N GLU A 256 24.43 -9.52 -1.80
CA GLU A 256 25.83 -9.51 -1.30
C GLU A 256 25.91 -9.65 0.22
N ASN A 257 24.87 -9.23 0.94
CA ASN A 257 24.76 -9.33 2.39
C ASN A 257 24.00 -10.58 2.89
N GLY A 258 23.74 -11.56 1.99
CA GLY A 258 23.15 -12.85 2.32
C GLY A 258 21.62 -12.84 2.44
N ILE A 259 20.94 -11.78 1.97
CA ILE A 259 19.49 -11.67 1.97
C ILE A 259 18.96 -12.05 0.59
N GLN A 260 17.96 -12.94 0.52
CA GLN A 260 17.32 -13.30 -0.74
C GLN A 260 16.48 -12.12 -1.26
N ALA A 261 17.01 -11.39 -2.22
CA ALA A 261 16.36 -10.22 -2.79
C ALA A 261 16.19 -10.33 -4.31
N LEU A 262 15.05 -9.86 -4.81
CA LEU A 262 14.67 -9.90 -6.22
C LEU A 262 14.30 -8.48 -6.71
N PRO A 263 14.85 -8.00 -7.83
CA PRO A 263 14.46 -6.72 -8.41
C PRO A 263 13.15 -6.81 -9.19
N TYR A 264 12.33 -5.74 -9.14
CA TYR A 264 11.11 -5.64 -9.94
C TYR A 264 10.85 -4.20 -10.40
N HIS A 265 10.88 -3.95 -11.70
CA HIS A 265 10.53 -2.67 -12.31
C HIS A 265 10.15 -2.83 -13.79
N ALA A 266 9.45 -1.86 -14.36
CA ALA A 266 8.94 -1.91 -15.74
C ALA A 266 10.02 -2.05 -16.83
N GLY A 267 11.28 -1.75 -16.52
CA GLY A 267 12.41 -1.93 -17.46
C GLY A 267 12.91 -3.37 -17.58
N LEU A 268 12.51 -4.28 -16.69
CA LEU A 268 12.87 -5.69 -16.80
C LEU A 268 12.03 -6.39 -17.88
N PRO A 269 12.58 -7.43 -18.57
CA PRO A 269 11.81 -8.29 -19.45
C PRO A 269 10.57 -8.87 -18.75
N ALA A 270 9.47 -9.03 -19.48
CA ALA A 270 8.23 -9.55 -18.91
C ALA A 270 8.39 -10.93 -18.26
N SER A 271 9.18 -11.82 -18.87
CA SER A 271 9.51 -13.15 -18.33
C SER A 271 10.26 -13.07 -17.00
N VAL A 272 11.19 -12.14 -16.84
CA VAL A 272 11.93 -11.93 -15.58
C VAL A 272 10.99 -11.40 -14.51
N ARG A 273 10.13 -10.44 -14.85
CA ARG A 273 9.13 -9.91 -13.92
C ARG A 273 8.19 -11.01 -13.41
N ALA A 274 7.65 -11.81 -14.33
CA ALA A 274 6.78 -12.93 -13.99
C ALA A 274 7.49 -13.97 -13.11
N ALA A 275 8.73 -14.33 -13.43
CA ALA A 275 9.53 -15.26 -12.63
C ALA A 275 9.80 -14.72 -11.22
N ASN A 276 10.22 -13.45 -11.10
CA ASN A 276 10.49 -12.82 -9.81
C ASN A 276 9.22 -12.69 -8.96
N GLN A 277 8.09 -12.31 -9.56
CA GLN A 277 6.79 -12.27 -8.88
C GLN A 277 6.35 -13.65 -8.40
N SER A 278 6.45 -14.66 -9.25
CA SER A 278 6.12 -16.05 -8.88
C SER A 278 6.98 -16.56 -7.72
N ARG A 279 8.29 -16.28 -7.74
CA ARG A 279 9.20 -16.62 -6.64
C ARG A 279 8.81 -15.92 -5.35
N PHE A 280 8.55 -14.61 -5.41
CA PHE A 280 8.13 -13.84 -4.23
C PHE A 280 6.84 -14.40 -3.62
N LEU A 281 5.86 -14.77 -4.45
CA LEU A 281 4.58 -15.33 -3.98
C LEU A 281 4.74 -16.72 -3.37
N ARG A 282 5.61 -17.57 -3.94
CA ARG A 282 5.74 -18.98 -3.58
C ARG A 282 6.78 -19.28 -2.51
N GLU A 283 7.88 -18.52 -2.49
CA GLU A 283 9.00 -18.75 -1.58
C GLU A 283 8.86 -17.93 -0.29
N ASP A 284 9.26 -18.47 0.84
CA ASP A 284 9.36 -17.78 2.12
C ASP A 284 10.65 -16.95 2.19
N GLY A 285 10.63 -15.86 2.96
CA GLY A 285 11.82 -15.07 3.26
C GLY A 285 12.40 -14.25 2.10
N VAL A 286 11.69 -14.15 0.98
CA VAL A 286 12.12 -13.36 -0.18
C VAL A 286 11.79 -11.88 0.02
N VAL A 287 12.77 -11.01 -0.25
CA VAL A 287 12.61 -9.56 -0.27
C VAL A 287 12.44 -9.07 -1.70
N MET A 288 11.32 -8.47 -2.03
CA MET A 288 11.12 -7.83 -3.32
C MET A 288 11.58 -6.38 -3.27
N VAL A 289 12.57 -6.02 -4.08
CA VAL A 289 13.01 -4.62 -4.24
C VAL A 289 12.40 -4.06 -5.52
N ALA A 290 11.57 -3.02 -5.41
CA ALA A 290 10.75 -2.62 -6.53
C ALA A 290 10.53 -1.11 -6.66
N THR A 291 10.16 -0.67 -7.87
CA THR A 291 9.45 0.61 -8.04
C THR A 291 7.95 0.42 -7.76
N ILE A 292 7.18 1.51 -7.81
CA ILE A 292 5.71 1.46 -7.71
C ILE A 292 5.05 0.53 -8.75
N ALA A 293 5.80 0.08 -9.76
CA ALA A 293 5.32 -0.91 -10.73
C ALA A 293 5.04 -2.30 -10.11
N PHE A 294 5.66 -2.62 -8.96
CA PHE A 294 5.32 -3.75 -8.12
C PHE A 294 4.26 -3.30 -7.11
N GLY A 295 3.05 -3.21 -7.59
CA GLY A 295 2.01 -2.53 -6.86
C GLY A 295 0.74 -3.35 -6.77
N MET A 296 -0.32 -2.85 -7.40
CA MET A 296 -1.65 -3.45 -7.33
C MET A 296 -1.61 -4.94 -7.73
N GLY A 297 -2.34 -5.77 -7.02
CA GLY A 297 -2.46 -7.20 -7.31
C GLY A 297 -1.58 -8.15 -6.50
N ILE A 298 -0.65 -7.67 -5.70
CA ILE A 298 0.16 -8.55 -4.85
C ILE A 298 -0.63 -8.89 -3.58
N ASP A 299 -1.02 -10.15 -3.45
CA ASP A 299 -1.81 -10.68 -2.33
C ASP A 299 -1.08 -11.78 -1.55
N LYS A 300 0.17 -11.51 -1.15
CA LYS A 300 0.94 -12.36 -0.24
C LYS A 300 0.60 -11.99 1.22
N PRO A 301 0.00 -12.88 2.02
CA PRO A 301 -0.49 -12.54 3.36
C PRO A 301 0.62 -12.33 4.39
N ASP A 302 1.75 -13.01 4.24
CA ASP A 302 2.86 -13.09 5.17
C ASP A 302 3.99 -12.08 4.92
N VAL A 303 3.71 -10.95 4.27
CA VAL A 303 4.65 -9.83 4.15
C VAL A 303 4.84 -9.18 5.52
N ARG A 304 6.03 -9.29 6.10
CA ARG A 304 6.31 -8.78 7.46
C ARG A 304 6.77 -7.34 7.50
N PHE A 305 7.28 -6.81 6.41
CA PHE A 305 7.64 -5.39 6.34
C PHE A 305 7.45 -4.81 4.94
N VAL A 306 7.17 -3.51 4.92
CA VAL A 306 7.25 -2.67 3.73
C VAL A 306 8.19 -1.50 4.06
N ALA A 307 9.29 -1.41 3.33
CA ALA A 307 10.29 -0.37 3.50
C ALA A 307 10.32 0.58 2.30
N HIS A 308 10.40 1.89 2.55
CA HIS A 308 10.56 2.91 1.53
C HIS A 308 11.94 3.56 1.68
N LEU A 309 12.76 3.50 0.65
CA LEU A 309 14.05 4.19 0.60
C LEU A 309 13.95 5.61 0.03
N ASP A 310 12.79 5.95 -0.51
CA ASP A 310 12.48 7.26 -1.08
C ASP A 310 11.07 7.69 -0.67
N LEU A 311 10.81 9.00 -0.64
CA LEU A 311 9.54 9.57 -0.24
C LEU A 311 8.41 9.21 -1.23
N PRO A 312 7.31 8.60 -0.80
CA PRO A 312 6.12 8.37 -1.61
C PRO A 312 5.50 9.70 -2.09
N LYS A 313 4.77 9.64 -3.21
CA LYS A 313 4.16 10.82 -3.82
C LYS A 313 2.95 11.36 -3.04
N SER A 314 2.27 10.48 -2.31
CA SER A 314 1.03 10.80 -1.60
C SER A 314 0.80 9.86 -0.40
N VAL A 315 -0.08 10.28 0.50
CA VAL A 315 -0.51 9.46 1.65
C VAL A 315 -1.29 8.23 1.19
N GLU A 316 -2.09 8.35 0.14
CA GLU A 316 -2.87 7.23 -0.43
C GLU A 316 -1.93 6.14 -0.99
N GLY A 317 -0.94 6.54 -1.79
CA GLY A 317 0.07 5.62 -2.31
C GLY A 317 0.84 4.94 -1.16
N TYR A 318 1.29 5.71 -0.19
CA TYR A 318 1.97 5.18 1.00
C TYR A 318 1.09 4.19 1.79
N TYR A 319 -0.19 4.52 1.99
CA TYR A 319 -1.15 3.64 2.66
C TYR A 319 -1.39 2.34 1.86
N GLN A 320 -1.55 2.44 0.55
CA GLN A 320 -1.76 1.29 -0.33
C GLN A 320 -0.53 0.36 -0.36
N GLU A 321 0.68 0.94 -0.40
CA GLU A 321 1.94 0.21 -0.40
C GLU A 321 2.22 -0.44 0.96
N THR A 322 2.08 0.28 2.06
CA THR A 322 2.25 -0.25 3.42
C THR A 322 1.16 -1.24 3.81
N GLY A 323 -0.05 -1.08 3.26
CA GLY A 323 -1.17 -1.98 3.45
C GLY A 323 -0.96 -3.41 2.93
N ARG A 324 0.13 -3.66 2.15
CA ARG A 324 0.54 -5.01 1.73
C ARG A 324 1.12 -5.82 2.87
N ALA A 325 1.63 -5.17 3.92
CA ALA A 325 2.15 -5.84 5.08
C ALA A 325 1.04 -6.42 5.97
N GLY A 326 1.27 -7.60 6.53
CA GLY A 326 0.45 -8.20 7.56
C GLY A 326 -1.01 -8.41 7.18
N ARG A 327 -1.31 -8.92 5.99
CA ARG A 327 -2.69 -9.22 5.58
C ARG A 327 -3.31 -10.38 6.36
N ASP A 328 -2.48 -11.22 6.92
CA ASP A 328 -2.85 -12.29 7.86
C ASP A 328 -3.15 -11.80 9.28
N GLY A 329 -3.08 -10.48 9.54
CA GLY A 329 -3.30 -9.86 10.83
C GLY A 329 -2.11 -9.91 11.78
N LEU A 330 -1.00 -10.55 11.40
CA LEU A 330 0.19 -10.61 12.23
C LEU A 330 0.98 -9.29 12.25
N PRO A 331 1.77 -9.04 13.30
CA PRO A 331 2.59 -7.83 13.43
C PRO A 331 3.49 -7.61 12.22
N SER A 332 3.53 -6.38 11.74
CA SER A 332 4.30 -5.99 10.56
C SER A 332 4.80 -4.57 10.68
N THR A 333 5.85 -4.22 9.92
CA THR A 333 6.47 -2.90 9.98
C THR A 333 6.33 -2.16 8.65
N ALA A 334 5.85 -0.92 8.71
CA ALA A 334 5.96 0.07 7.64
C ALA A 334 7.10 1.03 8.00
N TRP A 335 8.20 0.96 7.25
CA TRP A 335 9.40 1.76 7.50
C TRP A 335 9.67 2.71 6.34
N LEU A 336 9.97 3.96 6.63
CA LEU A 336 10.31 4.98 5.63
C LEU A 336 11.56 5.74 6.06
N ALA A 337 12.59 5.75 5.21
CA ALA A 337 13.71 6.66 5.31
C ALA A 337 13.54 7.80 4.29
N TYR A 338 13.45 9.05 4.75
CA TYR A 338 13.34 10.17 3.84
C TYR A 338 14.21 11.35 4.27
N GLY A 339 14.59 12.17 3.29
CA GLY A 339 15.42 13.35 3.49
C GLY A 339 15.01 14.51 2.59
N LEU A 340 15.68 15.63 2.75
CA LEU A 340 15.39 16.83 1.98
C LEU A 340 15.59 16.64 0.47
N ALA A 341 16.55 15.81 0.07
CA ALA A 341 16.76 15.49 -1.36
C ALA A 341 15.54 14.84 -2.00
N ASP A 342 14.82 13.99 -1.27
CA ASP A 342 13.61 13.34 -1.76
C ASP A 342 12.50 14.37 -2.01
N VAL A 343 12.35 15.35 -1.12
CA VAL A 343 11.37 16.46 -1.25
C VAL A 343 11.65 17.26 -2.52
N VAL A 344 12.91 17.67 -2.71
CA VAL A 344 13.34 18.41 -3.91
C VAL A 344 13.07 17.61 -5.18
N GLN A 345 13.38 16.32 -5.16
CA GLN A 345 13.17 15.43 -6.30
C GLN A 345 11.68 15.24 -6.61
N GLN A 346 10.82 15.04 -5.62
CA GLN A 346 9.38 14.92 -5.82
C GLN A 346 8.77 16.22 -6.37
N ARG A 347 9.16 17.39 -5.85
CA ARG A 347 8.75 18.69 -6.38
C ARG A 347 9.13 18.86 -7.86
N LYS A 348 10.37 18.51 -8.21
CA LYS A 348 10.84 18.53 -9.60
C LYS A 348 10.02 17.62 -10.50
N LEU A 349 9.70 16.40 -10.04
CA LEU A 349 8.85 15.47 -10.80
C LEU A 349 7.44 16.04 -11.03
N ILE A 350 6.88 16.75 -10.03
CA ILE A 350 5.58 17.43 -10.18
C ILE A 350 5.66 18.54 -11.21
N GLU A 351 6.70 19.38 -11.18
CA GLU A 351 6.88 20.49 -12.13
C GLU A 351 7.02 20.00 -13.58
N THR A 352 7.71 18.86 -13.78
CA THR A 352 7.96 18.26 -15.10
C THR A 352 6.88 17.27 -15.54
N SER A 353 5.83 17.08 -14.75
CA SER A 353 4.73 16.15 -15.09
C SER A 353 3.89 16.69 -16.24
N ASP A 354 3.44 15.77 -17.10
CA ASP A 354 2.46 16.05 -18.15
C ASP A 354 1.11 16.37 -17.50
N GLY A 355 0.63 17.57 -17.67
CA GLY A 355 -0.64 18.00 -17.09
C GLY A 355 -0.73 19.51 -16.99
N ASP A 356 -1.94 20.00 -16.77
CA ASP A 356 -2.18 21.43 -16.60
C ASP A 356 -1.75 21.94 -15.20
N ALA A 357 -1.88 23.24 -14.99
CA ALA A 357 -1.53 23.86 -13.70
C ALA A 357 -2.43 23.37 -12.55
N ALA A 358 -3.65 22.94 -12.81
CA ALA A 358 -4.55 22.42 -11.79
C ALA A 358 -4.09 21.02 -11.33
N HIS A 359 -3.72 20.17 -12.28
CA HIS A 359 -3.14 18.86 -11.99
C HIS A 359 -1.86 18.95 -11.15
N ARG A 360 -0.90 19.81 -11.56
CA ARG A 360 0.34 20.03 -10.80
C ARG A 360 0.08 20.55 -9.38
N ARG A 361 -0.90 21.48 -9.21
CA ARG A 361 -1.31 21.94 -7.87
C ARG A 361 -1.89 20.81 -7.02
N ASN A 362 -2.65 19.91 -7.65
CA ASN A 362 -3.20 18.75 -6.95
C ASN A 362 -2.08 17.81 -6.46
N LEU A 363 -1.16 17.43 -7.35
CA LEU A 363 0.00 16.62 -6.98
C LEU A 363 0.83 17.28 -5.85
N GLY A 364 0.96 18.62 -5.90
CA GLY A 364 1.60 19.40 -4.84
C GLY A 364 0.91 19.22 -3.48
N ARG A 365 -0.43 19.28 -3.43
CA ARG A 365 -1.21 19.07 -2.20
C ARG A 365 -1.05 17.65 -1.63
N HIS A 366 -1.04 16.63 -2.49
CA HIS A 366 -0.77 15.25 -2.06
C HIS A 366 0.62 15.09 -1.43
N LEU A 367 1.63 15.70 -2.05
CA LEU A 367 2.98 15.71 -1.49
C LEU A 367 3.04 16.46 -0.15
N ASP A 368 2.36 17.61 -0.05
CA ASP A 368 2.30 18.39 1.21
C ASP A 368 1.67 17.58 2.35
N ALA A 369 0.60 16.84 2.07
CA ALA A 369 -0.02 15.95 3.05
C ALA A 369 0.93 14.80 3.47
N MET A 370 1.69 14.24 2.53
CA MET A 370 2.70 13.22 2.83
C MET A 370 3.83 13.78 3.70
N LEU A 371 4.28 15.00 3.43
CA LEU A 371 5.28 15.69 4.24
C LEU A 371 4.74 16.00 5.65
N ALA A 372 3.49 16.41 5.76
CA ALA A 372 2.84 16.63 7.05
C ALA A 372 2.82 15.33 7.89
N LEU A 373 2.51 14.19 7.26
CA LEU A 373 2.60 12.87 7.91
C LEU A 373 4.04 12.55 8.35
N CYS A 374 5.03 12.88 7.52
CA CYS A 374 6.44 12.62 7.84
C CYS A 374 6.98 13.51 8.97
N GLU A 375 6.51 14.74 9.10
CA GLU A 375 7.03 15.72 10.07
C GLU A 375 6.15 15.88 11.31
N THR A 376 5.01 15.17 11.40
CA THR A 376 4.16 15.27 12.59
C THR A 376 4.90 14.88 13.87
N VAL A 377 4.61 15.60 14.94
CA VAL A 377 5.01 15.25 16.32
C VAL A 377 3.96 14.39 17.02
N GLU A 378 2.78 14.31 16.42
CA GLU A 378 1.63 13.54 16.92
C GLU A 378 1.67 12.09 16.43
N CYS A 379 0.70 11.30 16.82
CA CYS A 379 0.56 9.91 16.42
C CYS A 379 0.45 9.77 14.89
N ARG A 380 1.37 9.03 14.26
CA ARG A 380 1.36 8.78 12.80
C ARG A 380 0.06 8.13 12.34
N ARG A 381 -0.43 7.17 13.11
CA ARG A 381 -1.69 6.46 12.80
C ARG A 381 -2.89 7.40 12.85
N ALA A 382 -2.98 8.23 13.89
CA ALA A 382 -4.04 9.23 13.98
C ALA A 382 -4.00 10.21 12.80
N GLN A 383 -2.82 10.70 12.44
CA GLN A 383 -2.64 11.58 11.28
C GLN A 383 -3.05 10.91 9.96
N LEU A 384 -2.67 9.64 9.78
CA LEU A 384 -3.02 8.86 8.59
C LEU A 384 -4.53 8.62 8.50
N LEU A 385 -5.18 8.27 9.61
CA LEU A 385 -6.64 8.05 9.65
C LEU A 385 -7.40 9.36 9.45
N ALA A 386 -6.94 10.46 10.05
CA ALA A 386 -7.53 11.80 9.85
C ALA A 386 -7.48 12.23 8.37
N TYR A 387 -6.43 11.88 7.63
CA TYR A 387 -6.34 12.14 6.20
C TYR A 387 -7.49 11.48 5.41
N PHE A 388 -7.93 10.29 5.81
CA PHE A 388 -9.07 9.58 5.22
C PHE A 388 -10.42 9.97 5.88
N GLY A 389 -10.43 10.95 6.79
CA GLY A 389 -11.62 11.43 7.45
C GLY A 389 -12.09 10.54 8.60
N GLN A 390 -11.18 9.76 9.21
CA GLN A 390 -11.49 8.95 10.39
C GLN A 390 -10.79 9.51 11.62
N GLU A 391 -11.54 9.58 12.73
CA GLU A 391 -10.97 9.94 14.02
C GLU A 391 -10.30 8.73 14.68
N HIS A 392 -9.20 8.98 15.38
CA HIS A 392 -8.52 8.00 16.21
C HIS A 392 -8.45 8.51 17.64
N PRO A 393 -8.79 7.71 18.67
CA PRO A 393 -8.93 8.17 20.06
C PRO A 393 -7.58 8.46 20.75
N GLY A 394 -6.64 9.07 20.09
CA GLY A 394 -5.35 9.50 20.67
C GLY A 394 -4.15 8.67 20.21
N ALA A 395 -3.19 8.44 21.11
CA ALA A 395 -1.94 7.75 20.78
C ALA A 395 -2.16 6.25 20.51
N CYS A 396 -1.63 5.73 19.38
CA CYS A 396 -1.78 4.31 19.05
C CYS A 396 -0.84 3.38 19.86
N GLY A 397 0.14 3.94 20.56
CA GLY A 397 1.12 3.19 21.36
C GLY A 397 2.11 2.34 20.57
N SER A 398 2.06 2.33 19.22
CA SER A 398 2.87 1.43 18.38
C SER A 398 3.68 2.14 17.30
N CYS A 399 3.37 3.38 16.91
CA CYS A 399 4.18 4.11 15.94
C CYS A 399 5.44 4.75 16.59
N ASP A 400 6.40 5.17 15.77
CA ASP A 400 7.65 5.78 16.23
C ASP A 400 7.43 6.98 17.15
N THR A 401 6.50 7.88 16.81
CA THR A 401 6.19 9.07 17.62
C THR A 401 5.48 8.74 18.94
N CYS A 402 4.75 7.62 19.03
CA CYS A 402 4.16 7.17 20.29
C CYS A 402 5.19 6.44 21.18
N LEU A 403 6.09 5.66 20.58
CA LEU A 403 7.11 4.89 21.29
C LEU A 403 8.26 5.77 21.80
N ALA A 404 8.61 6.81 21.04
CA ALA A 404 9.62 7.80 21.37
C ALA A 404 9.12 9.19 20.89
N PRO A 405 8.27 9.84 21.69
CA PRO A 405 7.73 11.15 21.35
C PRO A 405 8.86 12.14 21.03
N PRO A 406 8.84 12.79 19.87
CA PRO A 406 9.83 13.79 19.53
C PRO A 406 9.70 15.01 20.45
N GLU A 407 10.80 15.53 20.91
CA GLU A 407 10.81 16.81 21.62
C GLU A 407 10.49 17.93 20.63
N ALA A 408 9.44 18.67 20.94
CA ALA A 408 9.06 19.86 20.18
C ALA A 408 9.69 21.10 20.81
N TRP A 409 10.16 22.03 19.97
CA TRP A 409 10.73 23.29 20.39
C TRP A 409 10.16 24.48 19.61
N ASP A 410 10.29 25.68 20.14
CA ASP A 410 9.94 26.90 19.43
C ASP A 410 11.02 27.24 18.40
N GLY A 411 10.80 26.82 17.17
CA GLY A 411 11.67 27.06 16.03
C GLY A 411 11.43 28.38 15.31
N THR A 412 10.64 29.31 15.89
CA THR A 412 10.25 30.57 15.23
C THR A 412 11.44 31.40 14.80
N VAL A 413 12.45 31.55 15.67
CA VAL A 413 13.68 32.29 15.36
C VAL A 413 14.48 31.59 14.25
N ALA A 414 14.63 30.29 14.33
CA ALA A 414 15.31 29.51 13.27
C ALA A 414 14.55 29.61 11.93
N ALA A 415 13.23 29.54 11.96
CA ALA A 415 12.40 29.80 10.79
C ALA A 415 12.65 31.19 10.20
N GLN A 416 12.66 32.22 11.02
CA GLN A 416 12.90 33.59 10.59
C GLN A 416 14.30 33.77 9.98
N LYS A 417 15.35 33.14 10.53
CA LYS A 417 16.71 33.15 9.97
C LYS A 417 16.72 32.57 8.54
N VAL A 418 16.12 31.40 8.33
CA VAL A 418 16.02 30.78 6.99
C VAL A 418 15.18 31.63 6.04
N LEU A 419 13.96 32.00 6.46
CA LEU A 419 13.04 32.78 5.62
C LEU A 419 13.61 34.15 5.25
N SER A 420 14.29 34.82 6.19
CA SER A 420 14.98 36.09 5.92
C SER A 420 16.12 35.92 4.93
N THR A 421 16.88 34.82 5.00
CA THR A 421 17.96 34.54 4.06
C THR A 421 17.40 34.37 2.65
N VAL A 422 16.32 33.56 2.48
CA VAL A 422 15.65 33.39 1.18
C VAL A 422 15.06 34.71 0.68
N PHE A 423 14.43 35.50 1.57
CA PHE A 423 13.88 36.82 1.24
C PHE A 423 14.94 37.79 0.70
N ARG A 424 16.08 37.92 1.38
CA ARG A 424 17.16 38.82 0.98
C ARG A 424 17.83 38.38 -0.30
N LEU A 425 18.06 37.11 -0.50
CA LEU A 425 18.58 36.58 -1.76
C LEU A 425 17.66 36.96 -2.95
N ASP A 426 16.36 36.77 -2.81
CA ASP A 426 15.39 37.06 -3.90
C ASP A 426 15.19 38.58 -4.08
N ARG A 427 14.95 39.34 -3.00
CA ARG A 427 14.57 40.75 -3.08
C ARG A 427 15.76 41.74 -3.21
N GLU A 428 16.86 41.46 -2.51
CA GLU A 428 17.99 42.39 -2.53
C GLU A 428 19.01 42.08 -3.64
N ARG A 429 19.05 40.79 -4.07
CA ARG A 429 20.05 40.35 -5.06
C ARG A 429 19.43 39.82 -6.35
N GLY A 430 18.11 39.59 -6.42
CA GLY A 430 17.45 38.96 -7.56
C GLY A 430 17.93 37.52 -7.79
N GLN A 431 18.38 36.85 -6.73
CA GLN A 431 19.02 35.54 -6.78
C GLN A 431 18.20 34.49 -6.02
N ARG A 432 18.12 33.28 -6.55
CA ARG A 432 17.45 32.15 -5.91
C ARG A 432 18.38 30.95 -5.86
N PHE A 433 18.49 30.35 -4.69
CA PHE A 433 19.38 29.22 -4.46
C PHE A 433 18.67 28.07 -3.74
N GLY A 434 19.24 26.87 -3.88
CA GLY A 434 18.82 25.70 -3.14
C GLY A 434 19.34 25.69 -1.69
N VAL A 435 18.93 24.67 -0.96
CA VAL A 435 19.19 24.54 0.49
C VAL A 435 20.65 24.64 0.87
N GLY A 436 21.57 24.01 0.10
CA GLY A 436 23.00 24.03 0.44
C GLY A 436 23.55 25.44 0.55
N GLN A 437 23.23 26.32 -0.42
CA GLN A 437 23.71 27.71 -0.40
C GLN A 437 23.08 28.50 0.73
N VAL A 438 21.79 28.30 1.04
CA VAL A 438 21.12 28.96 2.17
C VAL A 438 21.76 28.56 3.50
N VAL A 439 22.08 27.29 3.66
CA VAL A 439 22.76 26.79 4.87
C VAL A 439 24.20 27.29 4.97
N ASP A 440 24.94 27.33 3.83
CA ASP A 440 26.29 27.91 3.83
C ASP A 440 26.32 29.40 4.25
N ILE A 441 25.30 30.17 3.81
CA ILE A 441 25.16 31.58 4.22
C ILE A 441 24.87 31.69 5.73
N LEU A 442 23.90 30.88 6.22
CA LEU A 442 23.56 30.88 7.65
C LEU A 442 24.76 30.54 8.53
N LEU A 443 25.54 29.53 8.15
CA LEU A 443 26.72 29.09 8.88
C LEU A 443 27.95 29.99 8.67
N GLY A 444 27.86 31.05 7.84
CA GLY A 444 28.97 31.93 7.56
C GLY A 444 30.14 31.23 6.84
N ARG A 445 29.87 30.21 6.00
CA ARG A 445 30.94 29.45 5.33
C ARG A 445 31.54 30.22 4.16
N ASP A 446 32.87 30.28 4.12
CA ASP A 446 33.61 30.87 3.01
C ASP A 446 33.79 29.89 1.86
N THR A 447 32.73 29.66 1.07
CA THR A 447 32.76 28.81 -0.11
C THR A 447 33.01 29.62 -1.39
N GLU A 448 33.49 28.96 -2.46
CA GLU A 448 33.68 29.62 -3.76
C GLU A 448 32.38 30.28 -4.25
N LYS A 449 31.23 29.63 -4.06
CA LYS A 449 29.90 30.17 -4.39
C LYS A 449 29.55 31.40 -3.57
N VAL A 450 29.82 31.39 -2.26
CA VAL A 450 29.59 32.54 -1.38
C VAL A 450 30.38 33.73 -1.86
N ARG A 451 31.67 33.55 -2.15
CA ARG A 451 32.56 34.62 -2.69
C ARG A 451 32.10 35.11 -4.06
N ARG A 452 31.81 34.19 -5.00
CA ARG A 452 31.38 34.51 -6.36
C ARG A 452 30.15 35.41 -6.40
N PHE A 453 29.16 35.12 -5.54
CA PHE A 453 27.92 35.87 -5.47
C PHE A 453 27.89 36.92 -4.38
N ARG A 454 29.02 37.15 -3.68
CA ARG A 454 29.20 38.15 -2.63
C ARG A 454 28.19 38.00 -1.48
N HIS A 455 27.86 36.77 -1.09
CA HIS A 455 26.88 36.49 -0.04
C HIS A 455 27.39 36.85 1.35
N GLN A 456 28.71 36.96 1.55
CA GLN A 456 29.32 37.44 2.80
C GLN A 456 28.91 38.88 3.16
N GLU A 457 28.36 39.64 2.19
CA GLU A 457 27.87 41.00 2.41
C GLU A 457 26.42 41.05 2.90
N LEU A 458 25.71 39.93 2.87
CA LEU A 458 24.35 39.86 3.36
C LEU A 458 24.32 39.96 4.88
N SER A 459 23.37 40.72 5.44
CA SER A 459 23.20 40.87 6.90
C SER A 459 22.81 39.58 7.62
N VAL A 460 22.47 38.55 6.86
CA VAL A 460 22.12 37.20 7.32
C VAL A 460 23.30 36.21 7.24
N PHE A 461 24.48 36.68 6.84
CA PHE A 461 25.67 35.84 6.77
C PHE A 461 26.20 35.54 8.17
N GLY A 462 26.34 34.25 8.50
CA GLY A 462 26.85 33.78 9.77
C GLY A 462 25.92 33.94 10.98
N VAL A 463 24.60 34.20 10.74
CA VAL A 463 23.64 34.34 11.86
C VAL A 463 23.15 32.99 12.41
N GLY A 464 23.58 31.89 11.83
CA GLY A 464 23.09 30.52 12.12
C GLY A 464 24.15 29.66 12.81
N ASP A 465 24.99 30.21 13.67
CA ASP A 465 26.03 29.50 14.44
C ASP A 465 25.45 28.66 15.60
N ASP A 466 24.19 28.85 15.92
CA ASP A 466 23.45 28.19 16.99
C ASP A 466 22.97 26.74 16.63
N LEU A 467 22.98 26.37 15.37
CA LEU A 467 22.59 25.03 14.90
C LEU A 467 23.64 24.44 13.94
N SER A 468 23.79 23.13 13.96
CA SER A 468 24.62 22.39 13.01
C SER A 468 24.03 22.39 11.60
N GLU A 469 24.82 22.01 10.60
CA GLU A 469 24.36 21.86 9.21
C GLU A 469 23.16 20.92 9.10
N ASN A 470 23.19 19.79 9.81
CA ASN A 470 22.11 18.80 9.77
C ASN A 470 20.82 19.36 10.39
N GLU A 471 20.92 20.11 11.47
CA GLU A 471 19.78 20.78 12.10
C GLU A 471 19.21 21.87 11.20
N TRP A 472 20.03 22.68 10.53
CA TRP A 472 19.55 23.64 9.54
C TRP A 472 18.84 22.98 8.36
N ARG A 473 19.34 21.85 7.88
CA ARG A 473 18.66 21.05 6.84
C ARG A 473 17.34 20.52 7.33
N ALA A 474 17.24 20.11 8.60
CA ALA A 474 16.00 19.68 9.23
C ALA A 474 15.00 20.84 9.38
N VAL A 475 15.46 22.02 9.78
CA VAL A 475 14.63 23.23 9.82
C VAL A 475 14.03 23.54 8.44
N VAL A 476 14.86 23.57 7.39
CA VAL A 476 14.35 23.80 6.02
C VAL A 476 13.32 22.74 5.60
N ARG A 477 13.57 21.48 5.91
CA ARG A 477 12.64 20.38 5.60
C ARG A 477 11.29 20.57 6.30
N GLN A 478 11.31 20.95 7.58
CA GLN A 478 10.09 21.22 8.34
C GLN A 478 9.36 22.48 7.84
N LEU A 479 10.07 23.50 7.39
CA LEU A 479 9.45 24.69 6.76
C LEU A 479 8.77 24.34 5.43
N LEU A 480 9.35 23.44 4.65
CA LEU A 480 8.71 22.90 3.43
C LEU A 480 7.45 22.12 3.77
N ALA A 481 7.49 21.27 4.81
CA ALA A 481 6.34 20.49 5.26
C ALA A 481 5.21 21.36 5.83
N GLN A 482 5.53 22.48 6.46
CA GLN A 482 4.57 23.45 6.99
C GLN A 482 4.06 24.46 5.94
N GLY A 483 4.47 24.31 4.67
CA GLY A 483 4.09 25.19 3.58
C GLY A 483 4.63 26.64 3.72
N LEU A 484 5.68 26.84 4.54
CA LEU A 484 6.34 28.12 4.70
C LEU A 484 7.43 28.38 3.64
N LEU A 485 7.88 27.32 2.99
CA LEU A 485 8.77 27.36 1.83
C LEU A 485 8.20 26.45 0.75
N THR A 486 8.57 26.71 -0.48
CA THR A 486 8.39 25.79 -1.61
C THR A 486 9.70 25.66 -2.38
N VAL A 487 9.77 24.68 -3.27
CA VAL A 487 10.92 24.45 -4.15
C VAL A 487 10.46 24.68 -5.58
N GLU A 488 11.23 25.47 -6.34
CA GLU A 488 10.96 25.77 -7.76
C GLU A 488 12.20 25.49 -8.64
N GLY A 489 11.93 25.19 -9.90
CA GLY A 489 12.91 25.06 -10.97
C GLY A 489 13.79 23.80 -10.90
N ALA A 490 14.48 23.52 -12.00
CA ALA A 490 15.32 22.33 -12.19
C ALA A 490 16.46 22.17 -11.16
N HIS A 491 16.84 23.27 -10.50
CA HIS A 491 17.92 23.29 -9.51
C HIS A 491 17.43 23.21 -8.05
N GLY A 492 16.11 23.08 -7.84
CA GLY A 492 15.55 22.97 -6.49
C GLY A 492 15.75 24.22 -5.65
N THR A 493 15.45 25.40 -6.20
CA THR A 493 15.61 26.68 -5.50
C THR A 493 14.51 26.90 -4.48
N LEU A 494 14.87 27.40 -3.29
CA LEU A 494 13.91 27.73 -2.25
C LEU A 494 13.20 29.04 -2.56
N VAL A 495 11.88 29.04 -2.39
CA VAL A 495 11.01 30.20 -2.61
C VAL A 495 10.05 30.36 -1.44
N LEU A 496 9.79 31.60 -1.04
CA LEU A 496 8.82 31.94 -0.01
C LEU A 496 7.39 31.72 -0.49
N THR A 497 6.53 31.29 0.42
CA THR A 497 5.08 31.23 0.19
C THR A 497 4.39 32.46 0.79
N ALA A 498 3.10 32.63 0.55
CA ALA A 498 2.32 33.70 1.19
C ALA A 498 2.33 33.58 2.72
N ALA A 499 2.34 32.34 3.25
CA ALA A 499 2.36 32.08 4.68
C ALA A 499 3.68 32.48 5.37
N SER A 500 4.80 32.57 4.63
CA SER A 500 6.09 33.01 5.17
C SER A 500 6.05 34.43 5.74
N GLY A 501 5.20 35.29 5.15
CA GLY A 501 5.06 36.68 5.58
C GLY A 501 4.55 36.83 7.01
N GLU A 502 3.74 35.91 7.48
CA GLU A 502 3.22 35.94 8.86
C GLU A 502 4.30 35.63 9.89
N VAL A 503 5.21 34.70 9.56
CA VAL A 503 6.36 34.32 10.41
C VAL A 503 7.38 35.44 10.45
N LEU A 504 7.69 36.03 9.28
CA LEU A 504 8.62 37.18 9.18
C LEU A 504 8.06 38.40 9.91
N ALA A 505 6.75 38.61 9.89
CA ALA A 505 6.06 39.68 10.62
C ALA A 505 5.83 39.36 12.11
N ARG A 506 6.32 38.25 12.64
CA ARG A 506 6.16 37.79 14.03
C ARG A 506 4.69 37.59 14.45
N ARG A 507 3.82 37.27 13.51
CA ARG A 507 2.39 37.00 13.76
C ARG A 507 2.06 35.53 13.89
N ARG A 508 3.00 34.64 13.52
CA ARG A 508 2.86 33.20 13.57
C ARG A 508 4.08 32.56 14.22
N GLU A 509 3.86 31.77 15.25
CA GLU A 509 4.88 30.89 15.84
C GLU A 509 5.07 29.62 14.99
N VAL A 510 6.30 29.08 14.99
CA VAL A 510 6.66 27.89 14.25
C VAL A 510 7.17 26.84 15.22
N ARG A 511 6.32 25.84 15.49
CA ARG A 511 6.75 24.67 16.27
C ARG A 511 7.51 23.70 15.38
N MET A 512 8.64 23.22 15.87
CA MET A 512 9.52 22.27 15.21
C MET A 512 9.85 21.11 16.12
N ARG A 513 10.21 19.97 15.54
CA ARG A 513 10.72 18.82 16.29
C ARG A 513 12.26 18.83 16.25
N HIS A 514 12.89 18.40 17.33
CA HIS A 514 14.30 18.06 17.32
C HIS A 514 14.52 16.76 16.50
N GLU A 515 15.58 16.75 15.70
CA GLU A 515 16.00 15.50 15.06
C GLU A 515 16.54 14.54 16.14
N PRO A 516 16.09 13.27 16.15
CA PRO A 516 16.65 12.31 17.10
C PRO A 516 18.14 12.13 16.82
N ALA A 517 18.96 12.31 17.84
CA ALA A 517 20.42 12.20 17.76
C ALA A 517 20.92 10.83 17.28
N ARG A 518 20.09 9.80 17.36
CA ARG A 518 20.29 8.45 16.81
C ARG A 518 18.94 7.87 16.40
N PRO A 519 18.90 7.00 15.34
CA PRO A 519 17.68 6.27 15.04
C PRO A 519 17.24 5.54 16.31
N VAL A 520 15.98 5.76 16.68
CA VAL A 520 15.37 5.10 17.82
C VAL A 520 15.46 3.60 17.54
N ARG A 521 16.38 2.90 18.22
CA ARG A 521 16.30 1.45 18.31
C ARG A 521 14.96 1.17 18.97
N ALA A 522 14.14 0.36 18.32
CA ALA A 522 12.93 -0.13 18.97
C ALA A 522 13.33 -0.53 20.39
N ALA A 523 12.65 0.05 21.38
CA ALA A 523 12.77 -0.45 22.74
C ALA A 523 12.65 -1.98 22.63
N LYS A 524 13.41 -2.74 23.44
CA LYS A 524 13.42 -4.22 23.46
C LYS A 524 12.03 -4.81 23.79
N GLY A 525 11.02 -4.37 23.08
CA GLY A 525 9.64 -4.73 23.27
C GLY A 525 8.96 -4.89 21.91
N ARG A 526 8.74 -6.10 21.54
CA ARG A 526 8.07 -6.63 20.36
C ARG A 526 8.94 -6.66 19.09
N LYS A 527 9.60 -7.79 18.90
CA LYS A 527 10.03 -8.23 17.58
C LYS A 527 8.77 -8.27 16.69
N ALA A 528 8.76 -7.58 15.56
CA ALA A 528 7.68 -7.65 14.58
C ALA A 528 7.70 -8.98 13.78
N SER A 529 8.31 -10.02 14.31
CA SER A 529 8.42 -11.34 13.73
C SER A 529 7.13 -12.13 13.91
N ALA A 530 6.77 -12.95 12.94
CA ALA A 530 5.67 -13.90 13.08
C ALA A 530 5.77 -14.79 14.33
N ALA A 531 6.98 -14.99 14.84
CA ALA A 531 7.24 -15.69 16.10
C ALA A 531 7.15 -14.80 17.36
N ALA A 532 7.01 -13.47 17.23
CA ALA A 532 7.20 -12.53 18.35
C ALA A 532 6.19 -12.64 19.51
N GLU A 533 5.06 -13.25 19.26
CA GLU A 533 4.00 -13.48 20.28
C GLU A 533 3.89 -14.95 20.70
N LEU A 534 4.74 -15.83 20.15
CA LEU A 534 4.83 -17.22 20.59
C LEU A 534 5.64 -17.29 21.90
N ALA A 535 5.24 -18.20 22.76
CA ALA A 535 6.10 -18.58 23.90
C ALA A 535 7.43 -19.14 23.35
N GLU A 536 8.54 -18.85 24.01
CA GLU A 536 9.88 -19.30 23.59
C GLU A 536 9.95 -20.82 23.34
N ALA A 537 9.16 -21.60 24.08
CA ALA A 537 9.02 -23.04 23.94
C ALA A 537 8.30 -23.49 22.64
N ASP A 538 7.51 -22.62 22.02
CA ASP A 538 6.73 -22.93 20.80
C ASP A 538 7.44 -22.51 19.50
N VAL A 539 8.45 -21.64 19.59
CA VAL A 539 9.21 -21.14 18.43
C VAL A 539 9.88 -22.29 17.64
N PRO A 540 10.54 -23.29 18.26
CA PRO A 540 11.15 -24.38 17.48
C PRO A 540 10.13 -25.19 16.69
N LEU A 541 8.93 -25.44 17.25
CA LEU A 541 7.87 -26.16 16.56
C LEU A 541 7.31 -25.33 15.41
N PHE A 542 7.12 -24.03 15.62
CA PHE A 542 6.66 -23.13 14.55
C PHE A 542 7.64 -23.11 13.36
N GLU A 543 8.94 -23.02 13.60
CA GLU A 543 9.96 -23.04 12.55
C GLU A 543 10.03 -24.41 11.84
N ALA A 544 9.87 -25.50 12.56
CA ALA A 544 9.78 -26.84 11.97
C ALA A 544 8.54 -26.97 11.04
N LEU A 545 7.39 -26.45 11.47
CA LEU A 545 6.17 -26.41 10.67
C LEU A 545 6.32 -25.52 9.42
N ARG A 546 7.00 -24.37 9.52
CA ARG A 546 7.33 -23.54 8.34
C ARG A 546 8.20 -24.28 7.33
N ALA A 547 9.24 -24.94 7.80
CA ALA A 547 10.14 -25.72 6.94
C ALA A 547 9.40 -26.88 6.25
N TRP A 548 8.53 -27.59 6.96
CA TRP A 548 7.67 -28.64 6.40
C TRP A 548 6.72 -28.03 5.35
N ARG A 549 6.01 -26.95 5.67
CA ARG A 549 5.11 -26.25 4.74
C ARG A 549 5.81 -25.86 3.44
N ALA A 550 7.02 -25.29 3.53
CA ALA A 550 7.79 -24.89 2.36
C ALA A 550 8.12 -26.11 1.46
N GLY A 551 8.45 -27.26 2.05
CA GLY A 551 8.65 -28.52 1.31
C GLY A 551 7.38 -29.01 0.62
N GLU A 552 6.27 -29.01 1.34
CA GLU A 552 4.96 -29.45 0.82
C GLU A 552 4.46 -28.53 -0.32
N ALA A 553 4.53 -27.22 -0.12
CA ALA A 553 4.17 -26.23 -1.13
C ALA A 553 4.98 -26.38 -2.43
N LYS A 554 6.28 -26.70 -2.31
CA LYS A 554 7.15 -27.00 -3.46
C LYS A 554 6.73 -28.26 -4.18
N THR A 555 6.34 -29.30 -3.45
CA THR A 555 5.88 -30.60 -4.02
C THR A 555 4.57 -30.42 -4.77
N GLN A 556 3.63 -29.65 -4.22
CA GLN A 556 2.32 -29.37 -4.82
C GLN A 556 2.37 -28.25 -5.89
N GLY A 557 3.48 -27.48 -6.00
CA GLY A 557 3.61 -26.38 -6.94
C GLY A 557 2.75 -25.16 -6.60
N VAL A 558 2.32 -25.02 -5.33
CA VAL A 558 1.47 -23.93 -4.82
C VAL A 558 2.25 -22.97 -3.93
N PRO A 559 1.78 -21.73 -3.71
CA PRO A 559 2.33 -20.83 -2.69
C PRO A 559 2.25 -21.44 -1.28
N ALA A 560 3.27 -21.20 -0.44
CA ALA A 560 3.36 -21.75 0.91
C ALA A 560 2.14 -21.41 1.79
N TYR A 561 1.62 -20.20 1.68
CA TYR A 561 0.43 -19.75 2.43
C TYR A 561 -0.88 -20.43 2.01
N ILE A 562 -0.92 -21.06 0.83
CA ILE A 562 -2.07 -21.88 0.41
C ILE A 562 -2.12 -23.19 1.22
N VAL A 563 -0.97 -23.77 1.55
CA VAL A 563 -0.92 -24.96 2.41
C VAL A 563 -1.37 -24.60 3.82
N PHE A 564 -0.73 -23.62 4.45
CA PHE A 564 -1.15 -23.00 5.73
C PHE A 564 -0.60 -21.59 5.86
N GLY A 565 -1.45 -20.64 6.32
CA GLY A 565 -1.00 -19.30 6.70
C GLY A 565 -0.14 -19.33 7.98
N ASP A 566 0.74 -18.33 8.18
CA ASP A 566 1.55 -18.22 9.39
C ASP A 566 0.70 -18.15 10.66
N ALA A 567 -0.46 -17.50 10.62
CA ALA A 567 -1.40 -17.46 11.75
C ALA A 567 -1.88 -18.86 12.14
N THR A 568 -2.17 -19.72 11.15
CA THR A 568 -2.56 -21.12 11.36
C THR A 568 -1.40 -21.94 11.96
N LEU A 569 -0.19 -21.81 11.40
CA LEU A 569 0.99 -22.51 11.95
C LEU A 569 1.29 -22.09 13.38
N ARG A 570 1.09 -20.82 13.73
CA ARG A 570 1.18 -20.33 15.11
C ARG A 570 0.14 -21.00 16.02
N GLY A 571 -1.11 -21.05 15.56
CA GLY A 571 -2.19 -21.73 16.26
C GLY A 571 -1.86 -23.21 16.53
N ILE A 572 -1.31 -23.90 15.52
CA ILE A 572 -0.87 -25.30 15.66
C ILE A 572 0.30 -25.42 16.66
N ALA A 573 1.31 -24.55 16.57
CA ALA A 573 2.46 -24.58 17.46
C ALA A 573 2.07 -24.34 18.93
N THR A 574 1.12 -23.43 19.16
CA THR A 574 0.62 -23.11 20.51
C THR A 574 -0.32 -24.20 21.05
N ALA A 575 -1.29 -24.66 20.22
CA ALA A 575 -2.28 -25.63 20.67
C ALA A 575 -1.74 -27.08 20.73
N ARG A 576 -0.69 -27.39 19.97
CA ARG A 576 -0.06 -28.71 19.85
C ARG A 576 -1.10 -29.84 19.76
N PRO A 577 -1.99 -29.81 18.74
CA PRO A 577 -3.09 -30.77 18.63
C PRO A 577 -2.56 -32.19 18.48
N GLY A 578 -3.01 -33.11 19.36
CA GLY A 578 -2.64 -34.51 19.33
C GLY A 578 -3.58 -35.41 18.55
N SER A 579 -4.60 -34.85 17.89
CA SER A 579 -5.52 -35.57 17.00
C SER A 579 -6.00 -34.66 15.86
N LEU A 580 -6.51 -35.26 14.78
CA LEU A 580 -7.09 -34.52 13.63
C LEU A 580 -8.30 -33.67 14.03
N GLU A 581 -9.12 -34.16 14.97
CA GLU A 581 -10.27 -33.42 15.50
C GLU A 581 -9.81 -32.15 16.23
N ARG A 582 -8.74 -32.23 17.01
CA ARG A 582 -8.15 -31.05 17.69
C ARG A 582 -7.45 -30.12 16.69
N LEU A 583 -6.85 -30.66 15.64
CA LEU A 583 -6.25 -29.86 14.58
C LEU A 583 -7.32 -29.07 13.83
N ALA A 584 -8.47 -29.67 13.55
CA ALA A 584 -9.60 -28.99 12.90
C ALA A 584 -10.19 -27.82 13.73
N LEU A 585 -9.92 -27.76 15.03
CA LEU A 585 -10.31 -26.62 15.88
C LEU A 585 -9.35 -25.42 15.77
N VAL A 586 -8.19 -25.58 15.15
CA VAL A 586 -7.27 -24.48 14.89
C VAL A 586 -7.76 -23.66 13.69
N SER A 587 -7.95 -22.36 13.88
CA SER A 587 -8.45 -21.47 12.82
C SER A 587 -7.59 -21.58 11.55
N GLY A 588 -8.21 -21.79 10.42
CA GLY A 588 -7.54 -21.92 9.12
C GLY A 588 -7.15 -23.36 8.73
N CYS A 589 -7.44 -24.38 9.56
CA CYS A 589 -7.18 -25.77 9.23
C CYS A 589 -8.32 -26.47 8.47
N LEU A 590 -9.49 -25.87 8.37
CA LEU A 590 -10.70 -26.50 7.78
C LEU A 590 -10.73 -26.56 6.26
N VAL A 591 -9.81 -25.95 5.55
CA VAL A 591 -9.85 -25.81 4.07
C VAL A 591 -9.56 -27.13 3.33
N PHE A 592 -9.08 -28.19 4.02
CA PHE A 592 -8.58 -29.42 3.38
C PHE A 592 -9.20 -30.72 3.85
N THR A 593 -10.41 -30.73 4.41
CA THR A 593 -10.97 -31.93 5.02
C THR A 593 -11.67 -32.93 4.07
N SER A 594 -11.76 -32.68 2.75
CA SER A 594 -12.42 -33.65 1.84
C SER A 594 -11.47 -34.63 1.13
N ASP A 595 -10.20 -34.27 0.87
CA ASP A 595 -9.27 -35.15 0.16
C ASP A 595 -7.95 -35.44 0.88
N ALA A 596 -7.59 -34.64 1.89
CA ALA A 596 -6.33 -34.80 2.65
C ALA A 596 -6.40 -35.77 3.82
N ALA A 597 -7.55 -36.39 4.08
CA ALA A 597 -7.68 -37.39 5.16
C ALA A 597 -6.78 -38.62 4.95
N ASP A 598 -6.46 -38.95 3.70
CA ASP A 598 -5.57 -40.07 3.39
C ASP A 598 -4.08 -39.70 3.39
N GLU A 599 -3.72 -38.41 3.26
CA GLU A 599 -2.32 -37.97 3.23
C GLU A 599 -1.79 -37.49 4.60
N LEU A 600 -2.65 -37.17 5.56
CA LEU A 600 -2.27 -36.76 6.91
C LEU A 600 -1.66 -37.88 7.79
N GLN A 601 -1.52 -39.11 7.29
CA GLN A 601 -0.66 -40.12 7.90
C GLN A 601 0.82 -39.70 8.07
N CYS A 602 1.23 -38.60 7.41
CA CYS A 602 2.58 -38.09 7.53
C CYS A 602 2.87 -37.37 8.86
N VAL A 603 1.88 -36.80 9.54
CA VAL A 603 2.08 -36.10 10.82
C VAL A 603 2.27 -37.11 11.98
N GLU A 604 1.62 -38.27 11.91
CA GLU A 604 1.86 -39.33 12.90
C GLU A 604 3.25 -39.97 12.81
N ARG A 605 3.87 -39.97 11.61
CA ARG A 605 5.22 -40.54 11.44
C ARG A 605 6.35 -39.59 11.85
N GLY A 606 6.13 -38.28 11.87
CA GLY A 606 7.11 -37.29 12.34
C GLY A 606 7.25 -37.20 13.84
N GLY A 607 6.24 -37.62 14.62
CA GLY A 607 6.21 -37.55 16.09
C GLY A 607 6.83 -38.75 16.82
N ARG A 608 7.30 -39.80 16.12
CA ARG A 608 7.88 -41.01 16.73
C ARG A 608 9.33 -41.26 16.34
N ARG A 609 10.13 -40.27 16.12
CA ARG A 609 11.60 -40.44 16.16
C ARG A 609 12.24 -39.32 16.95
N ARG A 610 12.41 -39.64 18.28
CA ARG A 610 13.10 -39.03 19.40
C ARG A 610 12.42 -37.87 20.10
#